data_a8706a377b3fc2d6374e6b14f6b93054
#
_entry.id   a8706a377b3fc2d6374e6b14f6b93054
#
_cell.length_a   1.000
_cell.length_b   1.000
_cell.length_c   1.000
_cell.angle_alpha   90.00
_cell.angle_beta   90.00
_cell.angle_gamma   90.00
#
_symmetry.space_group_name_H-M   'P 1'
#
loop_
_entity.id
_entity.type
_entity.pdbx_description
1 polymer ?
#
loop_
_entity_poly.entity_id
_entity_poly.type
_entity_poly.pdbx_seq_one_letter_code
_entity_poly.pdbx_strand_id
1 'polypeptide(L)'
;MSETNWTANWVRSSPITNDPAGYVIAAMRRDPNVPPLFHHIGEMRGYLRRKCAPTEALTAVPILWRRYAQWLAQTRRRAEARKARQEGSSS
;
A
#
# COMPACT_ATOMS: atom_id res chain seq x y z
N MET A 1 -6.15 -19.47 7.08
CA MET A 1 -5.38 -18.77 6.05
C MET A 1 -5.18 -17.32 6.45
N SER A 2 -3.96 -16.85 6.33
CA SER A 2 -3.68 -15.45 6.62
C SER A 2 -4.15 -14.57 5.46
N GLU A 3 -4.77 -13.44 5.79
CA GLU A 3 -5.14 -12.46 4.78
C GLU A 3 -3.90 -11.85 4.16
N THR A 4 -3.98 -11.53 2.87
CA THR A 4 -2.91 -10.82 2.19
C THR A 4 -2.77 -9.41 2.75
N ASN A 5 -1.59 -9.06 3.23
CA ASN A 5 -1.33 -7.70 3.67
C ASN A 5 -0.86 -6.88 2.45
N TRP A 6 -1.81 -6.27 1.76
CA TRP A 6 -1.55 -5.48 0.56
C TRP A 6 -0.67 -4.28 0.85
N THR A 7 -0.90 -3.61 1.99
CA THR A 7 -0.11 -2.45 2.39
C THR A 7 1.35 -2.82 2.61
N ALA A 8 1.61 -3.91 3.35
CA ALA A 8 2.98 -4.36 3.60
C ALA A 8 3.69 -4.74 2.29
N ASN A 9 2.99 -5.39 1.37
CA ASN A 9 3.57 -5.74 0.08
C ASN A 9 3.92 -4.50 -0.73
N TRP A 10 3.04 -3.50 -0.72
CA TRP A 10 3.29 -2.24 -1.41
C TRP A 10 4.51 -1.51 -0.87
N VAL A 11 4.62 -1.37 0.46
CA VAL A 11 5.75 -0.64 1.05
C VAL A 11 7.07 -1.37 0.84
N ARG A 12 7.06 -2.71 0.81
CA ARG A 12 8.26 -3.48 0.51
C ARG A 12 8.74 -3.28 -0.91
N SER A 13 7.83 -3.12 -1.86
CA SER A 13 8.17 -2.92 -3.26
C SER A 13 8.38 -1.45 -3.62
N SER A 14 8.12 -0.53 -2.70
CA SER A 14 8.26 0.91 -2.96
C SER A 14 9.66 1.39 -2.58
N PRO A 15 10.26 2.28 -3.38
CA PRO A 15 11.57 2.83 -3.04
C PRO A 15 11.46 3.76 -1.84
N ILE A 16 12.49 3.78 -1.00
CA ILE A 16 12.59 4.74 0.09
C ILE A 16 13.35 5.95 -0.45
N THR A 17 12.63 7.02 -0.71
CA THR A 17 13.19 8.26 -1.23
C THR A 17 13.50 9.21 -0.08
N ASN A 18 14.36 10.19 -0.33
CA ASN A 18 14.77 11.17 0.69
C ASN A 18 13.82 12.37 0.69
N ASP A 19 12.53 12.10 0.93
CA ASP A 19 11.47 13.11 0.93
C ASP A 19 10.37 12.66 1.89
N PRO A 20 9.31 13.48 2.10
CA PRO A 20 8.22 13.09 3.00
C PRO A 20 7.53 11.78 2.61
N ALA A 21 7.38 11.49 1.33
CA ALA A 21 6.80 10.21 0.89
C ALA A 21 7.67 9.04 1.31
N GLY A 22 9.00 9.16 1.15
CA GLY A 22 9.93 8.13 1.60
C GLY A 22 9.91 7.91 3.10
N TYR A 23 9.73 8.98 3.87
CA TYR A 23 9.57 8.88 5.31
C TYR A 23 8.38 7.99 5.67
N VAL A 24 7.24 8.22 5.02
CA VAL A 24 6.03 7.44 5.28
C VAL A 24 6.24 5.95 4.93
N ILE A 25 6.85 5.68 3.78
CA ILE A 25 7.13 4.30 3.36
C ILE A 25 8.03 3.60 4.39
N ALA A 26 9.08 4.27 4.85
CA ALA A 26 9.98 3.71 5.85
C ALA A 26 9.26 3.44 7.17
N ALA A 27 8.40 4.37 7.60
CA ALA A 27 7.63 4.21 8.82
C ALA A 27 6.67 3.01 8.74
N MET A 28 5.99 2.86 7.62
CA MET A 28 5.08 1.73 7.43
C MET A 28 5.82 0.39 7.39
N ARG A 29 7.03 0.34 6.83
CA ARG A 29 7.84 -0.88 6.82
C ARG A 29 8.17 -1.37 8.23
N ARG A 30 8.37 -0.43 9.15
CA ARG A 30 8.72 -0.75 10.53
C ARG A 30 7.53 -1.07 11.40
N ASP A 31 6.32 -0.79 10.95
CA ASP A 31 5.12 -0.94 11.75
C ASP A 31 4.53 -2.34 11.58
N PRO A 32 4.61 -3.20 12.62
CA PRO A 32 4.02 -4.54 12.54
C PRO A 32 2.48 -4.50 12.52
N ASN A 33 1.89 -3.36 12.88
CA ASN A 33 0.44 -3.20 12.96
C ASN A 33 -0.11 -2.36 11.82
N VAL A 34 0.62 -2.22 10.71
CA VAL A 34 0.12 -1.49 9.56
C VAL A 34 -1.16 -2.17 9.03
N PRO A 35 -2.24 -1.41 8.75
CA PRO A 35 -3.46 -2.01 8.23
C PRO A 35 -3.22 -2.76 6.92
N PRO A 36 -3.81 -3.94 6.75
CA PRO A 36 -3.56 -4.76 5.56
C PRO A 36 -4.10 -4.14 4.27
N LEU A 37 -5.04 -3.20 4.38
CA LEU A 37 -5.65 -2.56 3.23
C LEU A 37 -6.20 -1.20 3.64
N PHE A 38 -5.95 -0.20 2.81
CA PHE A 38 -6.62 1.10 2.92
C PHE A 38 -7.72 1.17 1.86
N HIS A 39 -8.94 1.45 2.27
CA HIS A 39 -10.09 1.51 1.36
C HIS A 39 -10.24 2.87 0.70
N HIS A 40 -9.80 3.93 1.36
CA HIS A 40 -9.85 5.30 0.82
C HIS A 40 -8.75 6.15 1.45
N ILE A 41 -8.52 7.31 0.86
CA ILE A 41 -7.44 8.21 1.27
C ILE A 41 -7.56 8.64 2.74
N GLY A 42 -8.79 8.77 3.24
CA GLY A 42 -9.02 9.14 4.64
C GLY A 42 -8.49 8.12 5.63
N GLU A 43 -8.52 6.85 5.29
CA GLU A 43 -7.95 5.80 6.14
C GLU A 43 -6.44 5.92 6.25
N MET A 44 -5.76 6.18 5.13
CA MET A 44 -4.32 6.38 5.12
C MET A 44 -3.94 7.62 5.95
N ARG A 45 -4.66 8.72 5.76
CA ARG A 45 -4.44 9.95 6.52
C ARG A 45 -4.67 9.74 8.01
N GLY A 46 -5.76 9.05 8.37
CA GLY A 46 -6.08 8.74 9.76
C GLY A 46 -5.03 7.86 10.42
N TYR A 47 -4.51 6.89 9.70
CA TYR A 47 -3.42 6.04 10.17
C TYR A 47 -2.20 6.88 10.54
N LEU A 48 -1.79 7.78 9.63
CA LEU A 48 -0.62 8.63 9.87
C LEU A 48 -0.83 9.58 11.04
N ARG A 49 -2.04 10.12 11.21
CA ARG A 49 -2.36 10.97 12.35
C ARG A 49 -2.24 10.21 13.67
N ARG A 50 -2.71 8.97 13.71
CA ARG A 50 -2.58 8.14 14.92
C ARG A 50 -1.13 7.82 15.25
N LYS A 51 -0.26 7.78 14.25
CA LYS A 51 1.18 7.55 14.42
C LYS A 51 1.94 8.85 14.67
N CYS A 52 1.23 9.96 14.85
CA CYS A 52 1.83 11.28 15.12
C CYS A 52 2.82 11.70 14.02
N ALA A 53 2.48 11.42 12.78
CA ALA A 53 3.32 11.78 11.65
C ALA A 53 3.45 13.30 11.52
N PRO A 54 4.61 13.82 11.12
CA PRO A 54 4.78 15.26 10.93
C PRO A 54 3.90 15.78 9.77
N THR A 55 3.65 17.08 9.78
CA THR A 55 2.79 17.73 8.77
C THR A 55 3.26 17.44 7.35
N GLU A 56 4.57 17.43 7.13
CA GLU A 56 5.15 17.15 5.81
C GLU A 56 4.75 15.76 5.30
N ALA A 57 4.70 14.79 6.20
CA ALA A 57 4.26 13.44 5.84
C ALA A 57 2.78 13.42 5.46
N LEU A 58 1.95 14.20 6.18
CA LEU A 58 0.52 14.30 5.87
C LEU A 58 0.28 14.96 4.51
N THR A 59 1.12 15.92 4.12
CA THR A 59 1.00 16.56 2.81
C THR A 59 1.37 15.62 1.67
N ALA A 60 2.12 14.57 1.94
CA ALA A 60 2.48 13.57 0.94
C ALA A 60 1.37 12.54 0.70
N VAL A 61 0.32 12.50 1.53
CA VAL A 61 -0.74 11.50 1.43
C VAL A 61 -1.40 11.45 0.05
N PRO A 62 -1.75 12.55 -0.61
CA PRO A 62 -2.38 12.46 -1.93
C PRO A 62 -1.48 11.76 -2.96
N ILE A 63 -0.18 12.01 -2.94
CA ILE A 63 0.77 11.37 -3.84
C ILE A 63 0.89 9.87 -3.50
N LEU A 64 1.03 9.57 -2.23
CA LEU A 64 1.14 8.18 -1.76
C LEU A 64 -0.12 7.38 -2.07
N TRP A 65 -1.28 8.00 -1.86
CA TRP A 65 -2.54 7.33 -2.15
C TRP A 65 -2.67 6.99 -3.64
N ARG A 66 -2.29 7.91 -4.51
CA ARG A 66 -2.31 7.67 -5.95
C ARG A 66 -1.42 6.49 -6.33
N ARG A 67 -0.21 6.45 -5.80
CA ARG A 67 0.74 5.36 -6.05
C ARG A 67 0.21 4.03 -5.54
N TYR A 68 -0.34 4.04 -4.33
CA TYR A 68 -0.92 2.86 -3.71
C TYR A 68 -2.09 2.31 -4.52
N ALA A 69 -3.02 3.18 -4.92
CA ALA A 69 -4.19 2.78 -5.69
C ALA A 69 -3.80 2.20 -7.05
N GLN A 70 -2.84 2.82 -7.73
CA GLN A 70 -2.34 2.30 -9.01
C GLN A 70 -1.68 0.94 -8.86
N TRP A 71 -0.82 0.82 -7.86
CA TRP A 71 -0.13 -0.45 -7.59
C TRP A 71 -1.13 -1.56 -7.26
N LEU A 72 -2.12 -1.23 -6.42
CA LEU A 72 -3.12 -2.20 -6.00
C LEU A 72 -3.96 -2.68 -7.19
N ALA A 73 -4.39 -1.76 -8.06
CA ALA A 73 -5.16 -2.09 -9.24
C ALA A 73 -4.36 -3.00 -10.18
N GLN A 74 -3.09 -2.67 -10.43
CA GLN A 74 -2.22 -3.47 -11.29
C GLN A 74 -1.98 -4.87 -10.70
N THR A 75 -1.76 -4.93 -9.39
CA THR A 75 -1.51 -6.20 -8.71
C THR A 75 -2.74 -7.10 -8.75
N ARG A 76 -3.92 -6.53 -8.56
CA ARG A 76 -5.17 -7.27 -8.65
C ARG A 76 -5.42 -7.80 -10.07
N ARG A 77 -5.16 -6.98 -11.09
CA ARG A 77 -5.28 -7.42 -12.49
C ARG A 77 -4.37 -8.58 -12.80
N ARG A 78 -3.12 -8.54 -12.33
CA ARG A 78 -2.17 -9.63 -12.52
C ARG A 78 -2.64 -10.91 -11.84
N ALA A 79 -3.17 -10.80 -10.63
CA ALA A 79 -3.69 -11.94 -9.89
C ALA A 79 -4.90 -12.56 -10.60
N GLU A 80 -5.81 -11.73 -11.10
CA GLU A 80 -6.99 -12.18 -11.85
C GLU A 80 -6.59 -12.83 -13.17
N ALA A 81 -5.63 -12.25 -13.89
CA ALA A 81 -5.13 -12.83 -15.15
C ALA A 81 -4.48 -14.18 -14.92
N ARG A 82 -3.69 -14.31 -13.84
CA ARG A 82 -3.05 -15.57 -13.49
C ARG A 82 -4.08 -16.64 -13.16
N LYS A 83 -5.10 -16.28 -12.39
CA LYS A 83 -6.19 -17.18 -12.03
C LYS A 83 -6.96 -17.64 -13.28
N ALA A 84 -7.27 -16.72 -14.18
CA ALA A 84 -7.96 -17.04 -15.42
C ALA A 84 -7.15 -18.01 -16.29
N ARG A 85 -5.83 -17.83 -16.36
CA ARG A 85 -4.95 -18.75 -17.10
C ARG A 85 -4.96 -20.14 -16.48
N GLN A 86 -4.92 -20.23 -15.17
CA GLN A 86 -4.95 -21.52 -14.47
C GLN A 86 -6.28 -22.24 -14.71
N GLU A 87 -7.38 -21.52 -14.64
CA GLU A 87 -8.70 -22.07 -14.94
C GLU A 87 -8.81 -22.54 -16.38
N GLY A 88 -8.25 -21.75 -17.32
CA GLY A 88 -8.27 -22.12 -18.72
C GLY A 88 -7.40 -23.33 -19.05
N SER A 89 -6.30 -23.54 -18.35
CA SER A 89 -5.40 -24.66 -18.60
C SER A 89 -5.86 -25.97 -17.97
N SER A 90 -6.82 -25.92 -17.05
CA SER A 90 -7.31 -27.13 -16.37
C SER A 90 -8.51 -27.76 -17.06
N SER A 91 -9.00 -27.19 -18.11
CA SER A 91 -10.14 -27.72 -18.86
C SER A 91 -9.76 -28.81 -19.87
#